data_945b8aed42c6fcf11a50ab45a3c7348b
#
_entry.id   945b8aed42c6fcf11a50ab45a3c7348b
#
_cell.length_a   1.000
_cell.length_b   1.000
_cell.length_c   1.000
_cell.angle_alpha   90.00
_cell.angle_beta   90.00
_cell.angle_gamma   90.00
#
_symmetry.space_group_name_H-M   'P 1'
#
loop_
_entity.id
_entity.type
_entity.pdbx_description
1 polymer ?
#
loop_
_entity_poly.entity_id
_entity_poly.type
_entity_poly.pdbx_seq_one_letter_code
_entity_poly.pdbx_strand_id
1 'polypeptide(L)'
;MAGWTKHHNHTYYYNEDGSMYYGEKYINGHWYYFHERTGVMATGWSKHHGHTYYYNSDGTMYYGERRINGSWYFFKDRIGVMATGWTKHHNHTYYYATDGKMCYGLQMIDGIRYYFHPVTGIYQWKNRKYQNPSQYYQIQESQIQLSGGGYNLNIGYEGIKTAWVIRALNLGNGVGMGGAEYTRRVYNAVKNFQNRHGLSVTGVTDLATWKAMGYSESDWYSLGAYVSPMKVDIYSSRNDCIEAMISRAYDYLGDDYMIGASGAPGLGIDCSGLVMQALYAAGIDMSPINPVRHASPGYEYESANIWRSSKLKHVSYSERKRGDIIIYCNSSGVVIHSAIYLGNNKVIEAWPNKVVVASMINNQHPRVLGVVRPFV
;
A
#
# COMPACT_ATOMS: atom_id res chain seq x y z
N MET A 1 36.03 -39.92 25.12
CA MET A 1 36.30 -39.53 23.73
C MET A 1 36.32 -38.03 23.70
N ALA A 2 37.41 -37.37 23.34
CA ALA A 2 37.47 -35.91 23.23
C ALA A 2 36.83 -35.45 21.92
N GLY A 3 36.31 -34.22 21.88
CA GLY A 3 35.74 -33.61 20.72
C GLY A 3 34.21 -33.69 20.62
N TRP A 4 33.72 -33.58 19.41
CA TRP A 4 32.28 -33.54 19.11
C TRP A 4 31.60 -34.86 19.36
N THR A 5 30.50 -34.87 20.09
CA THR A 5 29.68 -36.05 20.37
C THR A 5 28.18 -35.72 20.25
N LYS A 6 27.43 -36.61 19.61
CA LYS A 6 25.98 -36.44 19.42
C LYS A 6 25.25 -37.59 20.15
N HIS A 7 24.34 -37.25 21.07
CA HIS A 7 23.43 -38.21 21.69
C HIS A 7 22.09 -37.53 22.05
N HIS A 8 21.04 -38.35 22.10
CA HIS A 8 19.67 -37.87 22.35
C HIS A 8 19.23 -36.64 21.49
N ASN A 9 19.66 -36.61 20.21
CA ASN A 9 19.43 -35.53 19.28
C ASN A 9 20.08 -34.17 19.66
N HIS A 10 21.02 -34.20 20.64
CA HIS A 10 21.79 -33.00 21.02
C HIS A 10 23.27 -33.21 20.69
N THR A 11 23.96 -32.10 20.43
CA THR A 11 25.39 -32.07 20.17
C THR A 11 26.13 -31.51 21.39
N TYR A 12 27.23 -32.14 21.76
CA TYR A 12 28.08 -31.82 22.91
C TYR A 12 29.54 -31.77 22.49
N TYR A 13 30.38 -31.12 23.28
CA TYR A 13 31.83 -31.14 23.11
C TYR A 13 32.48 -31.63 24.43
N TYR A 14 33.42 -32.53 24.29
CA TYR A 14 34.17 -33.08 25.42
C TYR A 14 35.65 -32.67 25.33
N ASN A 15 36.22 -32.31 26.48
CA ASN A 15 37.63 -32.02 26.63
C ASN A 15 38.48 -33.29 26.47
N GLU A 16 39.82 -33.13 26.39
CA GLU A 16 40.75 -34.24 26.26
C GLU A 16 40.70 -35.20 27.48
N ASP A 17 40.40 -34.67 28.67
CA ASP A 17 40.22 -35.42 29.90
C ASP A 17 38.86 -36.16 29.98
N GLY A 18 38.01 -36.02 28.98
CA GLY A 18 36.69 -36.64 28.91
C GLY A 18 35.59 -35.85 29.64
N SER A 19 35.89 -34.70 30.22
CA SER A 19 34.87 -33.83 30.83
C SER A 19 34.04 -33.11 29.76
N MET A 20 32.73 -32.90 30.05
CA MET A 20 31.83 -32.13 29.16
C MET A 20 32.22 -30.67 29.21
N TYR A 21 32.24 -30.01 27.99
CA TYR A 21 32.52 -28.60 27.88
C TYR A 21 31.25 -27.76 28.07
N TYR A 22 31.40 -26.61 28.71
CA TYR A 22 30.34 -25.59 28.93
C TYR A 22 30.84 -24.20 28.57
N GLY A 23 29.92 -23.30 28.16
CA GLY A 23 30.26 -21.93 27.78
C GLY A 23 30.73 -21.80 26.34
N GLU A 24 31.38 -20.67 26.06
CA GLU A 24 31.87 -20.34 24.71
C GLU A 24 33.18 -21.07 24.37
N LYS A 25 33.29 -21.59 23.15
CA LYS A 25 34.49 -22.21 22.64
C LYS A 25 34.75 -21.87 21.18
N TYR A 26 35.98 -21.53 20.88
CA TYR A 26 36.45 -21.32 19.52
C TYR A 26 37.02 -22.61 18.97
N ILE A 27 36.43 -23.14 17.89
CA ILE A 27 36.80 -24.42 17.28
C ILE A 27 36.85 -24.25 15.77
N ASN A 28 38.00 -24.56 15.15
CA ASN A 28 38.20 -24.55 13.70
C ASN A 28 37.74 -23.25 13.01
N GLY A 29 38.02 -22.08 13.61
CA GLY A 29 37.72 -20.79 13.01
C GLY A 29 36.30 -20.24 13.37
N HIS A 30 35.51 -20.95 14.18
CA HIS A 30 34.18 -20.56 14.55
C HIS A 30 33.95 -20.59 16.05
N TRP A 31 33.09 -19.66 16.53
CA TRP A 31 32.62 -19.66 17.90
C TRP A 31 31.36 -20.52 18.04
N TYR A 32 31.30 -21.29 19.14
CA TYR A 32 30.19 -22.11 19.58
C TYR A 32 29.85 -21.77 21.02
N TYR A 33 28.61 -22.04 21.44
CA TYR A 33 28.20 -21.94 22.82
C TYR A 33 27.56 -23.25 23.27
N PHE A 34 28.03 -23.76 24.43
CA PHE A 34 27.50 -24.93 25.07
C PHE A 34 26.82 -24.49 26.36
N HIS A 35 25.51 -24.74 26.47
CA HIS A 35 24.73 -24.27 27.62
C HIS A 35 25.32 -24.67 28.96
N GLU A 36 25.49 -23.69 29.86
CA GLU A 36 26.22 -23.81 31.12
C GLU A 36 25.67 -24.90 32.05
N ARG A 37 24.40 -25.28 31.93
CA ARG A 37 23.76 -26.32 32.77
C ARG A 37 23.68 -27.67 32.09
N THR A 38 23.63 -27.73 30.79
CA THR A 38 23.34 -28.98 30.05
C THR A 38 24.47 -29.42 29.15
N GLY A 39 25.43 -28.54 28.82
CA GLY A 39 26.47 -28.80 27.85
C GLY A 39 25.96 -28.92 26.39
N VAL A 40 24.69 -28.74 26.15
CA VAL A 40 24.10 -28.84 24.82
C VAL A 40 24.58 -27.66 23.96
N MET A 41 25.02 -27.95 22.74
CA MET A 41 25.39 -26.94 21.76
C MET A 41 24.19 -26.06 21.42
N ALA A 42 24.37 -24.75 21.51
CA ALA A 42 23.33 -23.77 21.15
C ALA A 42 23.08 -23.73 19.64
N THR A 43 21.82 -23.64 19.27
CA THR A 43 21.34 -23.32 17.91
C THR A 43 20.17 -22.33 17.98
N GLY A 44 19.99 -21.50 16.96
CA GLY A 44 18.96 -20.44 17.00
C GLY A 44 19.30 -19.35 18.03
N TRP A 45 18.28 -18.79 18.64
CA TRP A 45 18.43 -17.73 19.63
C TRP A 45 19.03 -18.25 20.93
N SER A 46 20.04 -17.57 21.44
CA SER A 46 20.66 -17.88 22.73
C SER A 46 21.00 -16.59 23.48
N LYS A 47 20.78 -16.62 24.82
CA LYS A 47 21.10 -15.50 25.71
C LYS A 47 22.07 -15.95 26.76
N HIS A 48 23.25 -15.32 26.79
CA HIS A 48 24.28 -15.55 27.81
C HIS A 48 25.14 -14.28 28.00
N HIS A 49 25.86 -14.17 29.09
CA HIS A 49 26.68 -12.99 29.46
C HIS A 49 25.92 -11.64 29.34
N GLY A 50 24.59 -11.63 29.55
CA GLY A 50 23.77 -10.42 29.44
C GLY A 50 23.45 -9.97 27.99
N HIS A 51 23.88 -10.74 26.97
CA HIS A 51 23.67 -10.43 25.56
C HIS A 51 22.85 -11.50 24.86
N THR A 52 22.28 -11.14 23.71
CA THR A 52 21.55 -12.06 22.83
C THR A 52 22.38 -12.35 21.58
N TYR A 53 22.42 -13.59 21.18
CA TYR A 53 23.17 -14.12 20.05
C TYR A 53 22.26 -14.99 19.18
N TYR A 54 22.73 -15.31 17.99
CA TYR A 54 22.11 -16.30 17.13
C TYR A 54 23.14 -17.31 16.64
N TYR A 55 22.81 -18.57 16.73
CA TYR A 55 23.67 -19.67 16.28
C TYR A 55 23.01 -20.37 15.10
N ASN A 56 23.79 -20.70 14.08
CA ASN A 56 23.34 -21.48 12.94
C ASN A 56 22.91 -22.90 13.37
N SER A 57 22.29 -23.63 12.47
CA SER A 57 21.88 -25.01 12.72
C SER A 57 23.06 -25.97 12.97
N ASP A 58 24.24 -25.62 12.51
CA ASP A 58 25.50 -26.34 12.79
C ASP A 58 26.18 -25.89 14.09
N GLY A 59 25.58 -24.97 14.84
CA GLY A 59 26.08 -24.42 16.10
C GLY A 59 27.06 -23.25 15.96
N THR A 60 27.45 -22.85 14.75
CA THR A 60 28.35 -21.71 14.57
C THR A 60 27.67 -20.39 14.90
N MET A 61 28.37 -19.50 15.63
CA MET A 61 27.88 -18.15 15.93
C MET A 61 27.64 -17.36 14.64
N TYR A 62 26.49 -16.67 14.55
CA TYR A 62 26.14 -15.86 13.40
C TYR A 62 26.61 -14.40 13.54
N TYR A 63 27.00 -13.81 12.43
CA TYR A 63 27.43 -12.41 12.30
C TYR A 63 26.72 -11.75 11.12
N GLY A 64 26.57 -10.42 11.17
CA GLY A 64 25.97 -9.64 10.10
C GLY A 64 24.44 -9.61 10.13
N GLU A 65 23.82 -9.28 8.99
CA GLU A 65 22.37 -9.15 8.86
C GLU A 65 21.70 -10.49 8.64
N ARG A 66 20.56 -10.69 9.31
CA ARG A 66 19.73 -11.88 9.12
C ARG A 66 18.26 -11.56 9.25
N ARG A 67 17.46 -12.09 8.32
CA ARG A 67 15.99 -12.05 8.42
C ARG A 67 15.50 -13.29 9.16
N ILE A 68 14.80 -13.07 10.29
CA ILE A 68 14.26 -14.14 11.13
C ILE A 68 12.77 -13.82 11.41
N ASN A 69 11.88 -14.74 11.07
CA ASN A 69 10.43 -14.59 11.25
C ASN A 69 9.89 -13.26 10.68
N GLY A 70 10.36 -12.88 9.48
CA GLY A 70 9.90 -11.68 8.78
C GLY A 70 10.58 -10.37 9.17
N SER A 71 11.37 -10.33 10.25
CA SER A 71 12.09 -9.13 10.73
C SER A 71 13.59 -9.22 10.46
N TRP A 72 14.23 -8.10 10.19
CA TRP A 72 15.68 -8.04 10.06
C TRP A 72 16.34 -7.75 11.40
N TYR A 73 17.46 -8.42 11.64
CA TYR A 73 18.35 -8.29 12.81
C TYR A 73 19.77 -8.10 12.32
N PHE A 74 20.60 -7.48 13.14
CA PHE A 74 22.05 -7.38 12.90
C PHE A 74 22.81 -7.93 14.10
N PHE A 75 23.73 -8.84 13.84
CA PHE A 75 24.63 -9.42 14.82
C PHE A 75 26.03 -8.82 14.59
N LYS A 76 26.52 -8.06 15.56
CA LYS A 76 27.74 -7.27 15.43
C LYS A 76 28.94 -8.14 15.00
N ASP A 77 29.63 -7.66 13.98
CA ASP A 77 30.81 -8.34 13.46
C ASP A 77 31.84 -8.61 14.57
N ARG A 78 32.54 -9.73 14.49
CA ARG A 78 33.51 -10.24 15.44
C ARG A 78 33.01 -10.68 16.82
N ILE A 79 31.89 -10.15 17.33
CA ILE A 79 31.41 -10.46 18.68
C ILE A 79 30.04 -11.18 18.70
N GLY A 80 29.32 -11.20 17.58
CA GLY A 80 28.03 -11.91 17.42
C GLY A 80 26.85 -11.36 18.24
N VAL A 81 27.05 -10.29 19.01
CA VAL A 81 26.01 -9.70 19.86
C VAL A 81 24.94 -9.07 19.00
N MET A 82 23.68 -9.40 19.27
CA MET A 82 22.52 -8.76 18.62
C MET A 82 22.54 -7.24 18.83
N ALA A 83 22.44 -6.48 17.76
CA ALA A 83 22.38 -5.03 17.81
C ALA A 83 21.05 -4.54 18.36
N THR A 84 21.11 -3.50 19.20
CA THR A 84 19.97 -2.68 19.63
C THR A 84 20.38 -1.22 19.59
N GLY A 85 19.41 -0.30 19.43
CA GLY A 85 19.68 1.13 19.32
C GLY A 85 20.37 1.50 17.99
N TRP A 86 21.01 2.67 17.99
CA TRP A 86 21.71 3.18 16.82
C TRP A 86 22.90 2.32 16.46
N THR A 87 22.92 1.84 15.21
CA THR A 87 23.94 0.92 14.71
C THR A 87 24.36 1.35 13.31
N LYS A 88 25.67 1.36 13.08
CA LYS A 88 26.24 1.68 11.74
C LYS A 88 26.93 0.45 11.15
N HIS A 89 26.51 0.06 9.96
CA HIS A 89 27.12 -0.99 9.15
C HIS A 89 26.89 -0.72 7.65
N HIS A 90 27.68 -1.32 6.76
CA HIS A 90 27.63 -1.10 5.31
C HIS A 90 27.58 0.39 4.91
N ASN A 91 28.27 1.26 5.64
CA ASN A 91 28.29 2.71 5.49
C ASN A 91 26.94 3.43 5.69
N HIS A 92 25.93 2.75 6.24
CA HIS A 92 24.64 3.32 6.57
C HIS A 92 24.36 3.26 8.07
N THR A 93 23.43 4.12 8.52
CA THR A 93 22.98 4.16 9.91
C THR A 93 21.56 3.57 9.99
N TYR A 94 21.35 2.72 10.97
CA TYR A 94 20.09 2.04 11.26
C TYR A 94 19.72 2.21 12.73
N TYR A 95 18.49 1.89 13.07
CA TYR A 95 18.07 1.75 14.45
C TYR A 95 17.38 0.40 14.65
N TYR A 96 17.82 -0.32 15.68
CA TYR A 96 17.23 -1.59 16.09
C TYR A 96 16.51 -1.41 17.40
N ALA A 97 15.25 -1.85 17.46
CA ALA A 97 14.45 -1.80 18.68
C ALA A 97 15.10 -2.62 19.82
N THR A 98 14.56 -2.51 21.02
CA THR A 98 15.09 -3.24 22.19
C THR A 98 15.00 -4.77 22.04
N ASP A 99 14.09 -5.26 21.19
CA ASP A 99 13.97 -6.67 20.81
C ASP A 99 14.89 -7.07 19.64
N GLY A 100 15.73 -6.14 19.16
CA GLY A 100 16.70 -6.34 18.07
C GLY A 100 16.13 -6.20 16.66
N LYS A 101 14.84 -5.95 16.49
CA LYS A 101 14.26 -5.77 15.16
C LYS A 101 14.65 -4.43 14.55
N MET A 102 15.02 -4.46 13.27
CA MET A 102 15.29 -3.24 12.49
C MET A 102 14.02 -2.37 12.41
N CYS A 103 14.16 -1.08 12.62
CA CYS A 103 13.08 -0.10 12.54
C CYS A 103 12.96 0.49 11.13
N TYR A 104 11.71 0.74 10.73
CA TYR A 104 11.33 1.32 9.44
C TYR A 104 10.34 2.46 9.63
N GLY A 105 10.25 3.36 8.65
CA GLY A 105 9.31 4.46 8.66
C GLY A 105 9.57 5.44 9.80
N LEU A 106 8.50 6.04 10.31
CA LEU A 106 8.58 6.99 11.40
C LEU A 106 8.74 6.27 12.75
N GLN A 107 9.76 6.67 13.51
CA GLN A 107 10.03 6.15 14.85
C GLN A 107 10.17 7.30 15.85
N MET A 108 9.61 7.13 17.04
CA MET A 108 9.82 8.04 18.16
C MET A 108 10.90 7.44 19.07
N ILE A 109 12.05 8.08 19.15
CA ILE A 109 13.20 7.63 19.94
C ILE A 109 13.57 8.79 20.88
N ASP A 110 13.50 8.56 22.18
CA ASP A 110 13.80 9.57 23.22
C ASP A 110 13.07 10.91 23.00
N GLY A 111 11.79 10.86 22.60
CA GLY A 111 10.96 12.03 22.33
C GLY A 111 11.27 12.78 21.03
N ILE A 112 12.19 12.26 20.22
CA ILE A 112 12.57 12.84 18.94
C ILE A 112 12.05 11.95 17.81
N ARG A 113 11.47 12.56 16.77
CA ARG A 113 11.01 11.84 15.58
C ARG A 113 12.15 11.62 14.60
N TYR A 114 12.35 10.36 14.24
CA TYR A 114 13.31 9.91 13.23
C TYR A 114 12.59 9.17 12.12
N TYR A 115 13.07 9.31 10.89
CA TYR A 115 12.54 8.59 9.75
C TYR A 115 13.60 7.68 9.15
N PHE A 116 13.21 6.42 8.97
CA PHE A 116 14.00 5.37 8.36
C PHE A 116 13.33 4.95 7.05
N HIS A 117 14.12 4.69 6.03
CA HIS A 117 13.58 4.28 4.74
C HIS A 117 12.68 3.03 4.89
N PRO A 118 11.44 3.04 4.36
CA PRO A 118 10.43 2.02 4.69
C PRO A 118 10.76 0.61 4.17
N VAL A 119 11.70 0.49 3.22
CA VAL A 119 12.13 -0.80 2.66
C VAL A 119 13.50 -1.22 3.19
N THR A 120 14.46 -0.29 3.30
CA THR A 120 15.86 -0.62 3.65
C THR A 120 16.19 -0.41 5.12
N GLY A 121 15.35 0.31 5.88
CA GLY A 121 15.64 0.67 7.27
C GLY A 121 16.76 1.72 7.45
N ILE A 122 17.31 2.26 6.37
CA ILE A 122 18.38 3.26 6.43
C ILE A 122 17.85 4.55 7.01
N TYR A 123 18.56 5.10 8.02
CA TYR A 123 18.25 6.41 8.59
C TYR A 123 18.26 7.51 7.52
N GLN A 124 17.22 8.33 7.50
CA GLN A 124 17.05 9.42 6.54
C GLN A 124 17.18 10.81 7.22
N TRP A 125 16.38 11.05 8.25
CA TRP A 125 16.35 12.37 8.92
C TRP A 125 15.66 12.32 10.29
N LYS A 126 15.80 13.42 11.03
CA LYS A 126 15.09 13.66 12.29
C LYS A 126 14.30 14.99 12.23
N ASN A 127 13.13 15.02 12.85
CA ASN A 127 12.26 16.21 12.96
C ASN A 127 12.00 16.96 11.65
N ARG A 128 12.11 16.27 10.49
CA ARG A 128 11.90 16.89 9.17
C ARG A 128 10.49 16.60 8.70
N LYS A 129 9.74 17.65 8.33
CA LYS A 129 8.47 17.56 7.62
C LYS A 129 8.70 17.75 6.13
N TYR A 130 8.02 16.97 5.30
CA TYR A 130 7.85 17.33 3.91
C TYR A 130 6.85 18.48 3.81
N GLN A 131 7.22 19.52 3.09
CA GLN A 131 6.35 20.67 2.87
C GLN A 131 6.30 20.93 1.37
N ASN A 132 5.10 20.79 0.78
CA ASN A 132 4.81 21.36 -0.51
C ASN A 132 4.77 22.91 -0.38
N PRO A 133 5.04 23.65 -1.47
CA PRO A 133 4.71 25.06 -1.50
C PRO A 133 3.27 25.30 -1.10
N SER A 134 3.02 26.27 -0.20
CA SER A 134 1.73 26.50 0.47
C SER A 134 0.53 26.67 -0.46
N GLN A 135 0.77 27.03 -1.72
CA GLN A 135 -0.28 27.22 -2.73
C GLN A 135 -0.93 25.92 -3.23
N TYR A 136 -0.35 24.74 -2.93
CA TYR A 136 -0.90 23.47 -3.41
C TYR A 136 -1.64 22.74 -2.29
N TYR A 137 -0.93 22.06 -1.37
CA TYR A 137 -1.56 21.36 -0.24
C TYR A 137 -0.50 20.94 0.80
N GLN A 138 -0.99 20.39 1.92
CA GLN A 138 -0.16 19.74 2.95
C GLN A 138 -0.53 18.25 3.05
N ILE A 139 0.45 17.40 3.34
CA ILE A 139 0.20 15.99 3.68
C ILE A 139 -0.67 15.93 4.91
N GLN A 140 -1.70 15.09 4.89
CA GLN A 140 -2.59 14.88 6.02
C GLN A 140 -1.84 14.27 7.21
N GLU A 141 -2.15 14.70 8.43
CA GLU A 141 -1.55 14.16 9.67
C GLU A 141 -2.23 12.85 10.10
N SER A 142 -3.44 12.61 9.64
CA SER A 142 -4.22 11.42 9.97
C SER A 142 -4.89 10.84 8.74
N GLN A 143 -5.33 9.58 8.85
CA GLN A 143 -6.07 8.89 7.80
C GLN A 143 -7.29 9.71 7.36
N ILE A 144 -7.41 9.96 6.05
CA ILE A 144 -8.54 10.64 5.43
C ILE A 144 -9.79 9.78 5.63
N GLN A 145 -10.88 10.41 6.05
CA GLN A 145 -12.18 9.76 6.25
C GLN A 145 -13.22 10.45 5.38
N LEU A 146 -14.09 9.66 4.75
CA LEU A 146 -15.23 10.17 4.00
C LEU A 146 -16.53 9.74 4.65
N SER A 147 -17.50 10.65 4.62
CA SER A 147 -18.90 10.37 4.98
C SER A 147 -19.77 10.26 3.72
N GLY A 148 -20.99 9.78 3.87
CA GLY A 148 -21.97 9.79 2.79
C GLY A 148 -21.96 8.57 1.87
N GLY A 149 -21.18 7.51 2.17
CA GLY A 149 -21.15 6.27 1.37
C GLY A 149 -22.49 5.54 1.25
N GLY A 150 -23.44 5.78 2.18
CA GLY A 150 -24.77 5.18 2.19
C GLY A 150 -25.79 5.85 1.26
N TYR A 151 -25.37 6.45 0.16
CA TYR A 151 -26.28 7.09 -0.82
C TYR A 151 -27.16 6.08 -1.56
N ASN A 152 -28.40 6.50 -1.89
CA ASN A 152 -29.32 5.74 -2.73
C ASN A 152 -28.88 5.81 -4.19
N LEU A 153 -29.11 4.72 -4.95
CA LEU A 153 -28.81 4.64 -6.37
C LEU A 153 -30.07 4.93 -7.20
N ASN A 154 -29.92 5.76 -8.22
CA ASN A 154 -30.95 6.10 -9.19
C ASN A 154 -30.30 6.30 -10.58
N ILE A 155 -31.09 6.64 -11.58
CA ILE A 155 -30.63 6.89 -12.95
C ILE A 155 -29.47 7.89 -12.93
N GLY A 156 -28.39 7.55 -13.64
CA GLY A 156 -27.17 8.34 -13.78
C GLY A 156 -26.12 8.07 -12.68
N TYR A 157 -26.42 7.28 -11.64
CA TYR A 157 -25.38 6.81 -10.72
C TYR A 157 -24.51 5.76 -11.38
N GLU A 158 -23.21 5.76 -11.05
CA GLU A 158 -22.21 4.85 -11.59
C GLU A 158 -21.42 4.15 -10.47
N GLY A 159 -20.46 3.31 -10.85
CA GLY A 159 -19.46 2.72 -9.95
C GLY A 159 -19.89 1.41 -9.29
N ILE A 160 -19.17 1.05 -8.24
CA ILE A 160 -19.19 -0.32 -7.66
C ILE A 160 -20.58 -0.72 -7.15
N LYS A 161 -21.26 0.15 -6.41
CA LYS A 161 -22.60 -0.17 -5.89
C LYS A 161 -23.58 -0.42 -7.03
N THR A 162 -23.52 0.38 -8.10
CA THR A 162 -24.33 0.18 -9.31
C THR A 162 -23.98 -1.12 -10.01
N ALA A 163 -22.69 -1.46 -10.14
CA ALA A 163 -22.26 -2.74 -10.69
C ALA A 163 -22.80 -3.95 -9.90
N TRP A 164 -22.83 -3.86 -8.57
CA TRP A 164 -23.38 -4.92 -7.73
C TRP A 164 -24.90 -5.08 -7.94
N VAL A 165 -25.66 -3.99 -8.05
CA VAL A 165 -27.08 -4.04 -8.41
C VAL A 165 -27.31 -4.69 -9.77
N ILE A 166 -26.50 -4.32 -10.78
CA ILE A 166 -26.56 -4.90 -12.12
C ILE A 166 -26.32 -6.42 -12.08
N ARG A 167 -25.35 -6.88 -11.30
CA ARG A 167 -25.06 -8.31 -11.10
C ARG A 167 -26.20 -9.03 -10.38
N ALA A 168 -26.75 -8.48 -9.30
CA ALA A 168 -27.86 -9.05 -8.55
C ALA A 168 -29.12 -9.24 -9.42
N LEU A 169 -29.30 -8.36 -10.41
CA LEU A 169 -30.41 -8.40 -11.35
C LEU A 169 -30.12 -9.20 -12.62
N ASN A 170 -28.95 -9.84 -12.73
CA ASN A 170 -28.48 -10.57 -13.92
C ASN A 170 -28.52 -9.74 -15.22
N LEU A 171 -28.19 -8.44 -15.13
CA LEU A 171 -28.21 -7.52 -16.27
C LEU A 171 -26.85 -7.37 -16.95
N GLY A 172 -25.78 -7.89 -16.35
CA GLY A 172 -24.41 -7.83 -16.81
C GLY A 172 -23.40 -8.04 -15.67
N ASN A 173 -22.12 -7.90 -15.98
CA ASN A 173 -21.01 -8.03 -15.01
C ASN A 173 -20.57 -6.69 -14.38
N GLY A 174 -21.09 -5.56 -14.88
CA GLY A 174 -20.73 -4.24 -14.36
C GLY A 174 -19.32 -3.75 -14.76
N VAL A 175 -18.66 -4.37 -15.74
CA VAL A 175 -17.29 -4.07 -16.17
C VAL A 175 -17.28 -3.30 -17.49
N GLY A 176 -16.27 -2.43 -17.67
CA GLY A 176 -16.06 -1.66 -18.90
C GLY A 176 -16.84 -0.33 -18.94
N MET A 177 -16.68 0.36 -20.07
CA MET A 177 -17.39 1.60 -20.35
C MET A 177 -18.90 1.38 -20.39
N GLY A 178 -19.66 2.09 -19.56
CA GLY A 178 -21.12 1.96 -19.43
C GLY A 178 -21.59 0.69 -18.72
N GLY A 179 -20.68 -0.18 -18.29
CA GLY A 179 -21.02 -1.43 -17.61
C GLY A 179 -21.59 -1.24 -16.19
N ALA A 180 -21.17 -0.20 -15.51
CA ALA A 180 -21.52 0.11 -14.12
C ALA A 180 -22.45 1.34 -14.00
N GLU A 181 -23.26 1.63 -15.01
CA GLU A 181 -24.18 2.77 -15.05
C GLU A 181 -25.62 2.35 -14.66
N TYR A 182 -26.28 3.13 -13.78
CA TYR A 182 -27.67 2.96 -13.39
C TYR A 182 -28.58 3.54 -14.48
N THR A 183 -28.76 2.79 -15.53
CA THR A 183 -29.57 3.16 -16.70
C THR A 183 -31.07 3.02 -16.45
N ARG A 184 -31.91 3.51 -17.39
CA ARG A 184 -33.36 3.24 -17.37
C ARG A 184 -33.69 1.75 -17.33
N ARG A 185 -32.87 0.89 -17.96
CA ARG A 185 -33.01 -0.58 -17.91
C ARG A 185 -32.84 -1.09 -16.47
N VAL A 186 -31.81 -0.65 -15.76
CA VAL A 186 -31.56 -1.00 -14.35
C VAL A 186 -32.72 -0.53 -13.47
N TYR A 187 -33.13 0.72 -13.62
CA TYR A 187 -34.27 1.32 -12.90
C TYR A 187 -35.54 0.45 -13.03
N ASN A 188 -35.91 0.04 -14.25
CA ASN A 188 -37.07 -0.79 -14.49
C ASN A 188 -36.91 -2.21 -13.89
N ALA A 189 -35.72 -2.78 -13.95
CA ALA A 189 -35.44 -4.07 -13.33
C ALA A 189 -35.51 -4.02 -11.80
N VAL A 190 -35.07 -2.91 -11.19
CA VAL A 190 -35.19 -2.68 -9.75
C VAL A 190 -36.68 -2.57 -9.35
N LYS A 191 -37.50 -1.85 -10.12
CA LYS A 191 -38.97 -1.84 -9.86
C LYS A 191 -39.59 -3.24 -9.87
N ASN A 192 -39.23 -4.05 -10.85
CA ASN A 192 -39.71 -5.43 -10.95
C ASN A 192 -39.20 -6.29 -9.79
N PHE A 193 -37.94 -6.10 -9.36
CA PHE A 193 -37.37 -6.76 -8.20
C PHE A 193 -38.12 -6.36 -6.91
N GLN A 194 -38.30 -5.06 -6.66
CA GLN A 194 -39.00 -4.54 -5.51
C GLN A 194 -40.44 -5.09 -5.41
N ASN A 195 -41.17 -5.10 -6.52
CA ASN A 195 -42.53 -5.65 -6.57
C ASN A 195 -42.56 -7.15 -6.17
N ARG A 196 -41.64 -7.95 -6.68
CA ARG A 196 -41.54 -9.40 -6.37
C ARG A 196 -41.14 -9.69 -4.91
N HIS A 197 -40.48 -8.73 -4.24
CA HIS A 197 -40.01 -8.87 -2.86
C HIS A 197 -40.84 -8.07 -1.84
N GLY A 198 -42.02 -7.53 -2.25
CA GLY A 198 -42.90 -6.81 -1.35
C GLY A 198 -42.34 -5.48 -0.83
N LEU A 199 -41.40 -4.89 -1.59
CA LEU A 199 -40.83 -3.58 -1.25
C LEU A 199 -41.57 -2.44 -1.94
N SER A 200 -41.36 -1.20 -1.47
CA SER A 200 -41.83 0.00 -2.15
C SER A 200 -41.29 0.08 -3.58
N VAL A 201 -42.15 0.11 -4.59
CA VAL A 201 -41.81 0.04 -6.02
C VAL A 201 -41.40 1.43 -6.52
N THR A 202 -40.21 1.87 -6.16
CA THR A 202 -39.67 3.21 -6.48
C THR A 202 -38.73 3.22 -7.70
N GLY A 203 -38.11 2.10 -7.99
CA GLY A 203 -37.01 2.02 -8.96
C GLY A 203 -35.68 2.59 -8.46
N VAL A 204 -35.64 3.10 -7.25
CA VAL A 204 -34.44 3.55 -6.54
C VAL A 204 -33.90 2.39 -5.71
N THR A 205 -32.64 2.08 -5.80
CA THR A 205 -32.01 1.15 -4.85
C THR A 205 -31.66 1.91 -3.58
N ASP A 206 -32.41 1.68 -2.54
CA ASP A 206 -32.16 2.10 -1.16
C ASP A 206 -31.56 0.94 -0.35
N LEU A 207 -31.26 1.18 0.94
CA LEU A 207 -30.70 0.16 1.82
C LEU A 207 -31.60 -1.08 1.95
N ALA A 208 -32.94 -0.90 1.96
CA ALA A 208 -33.88 -2.03 2.05
C ALA A 208 -33.81 -2.90 0.79
N THR A 209 -33.81 -2.27 -0.39
CA THR A 209 -33.65 -2.96 -1.68
C THR A 209 -32.29 -3.66 -1.78
N TRP A 210 -31.20 -3.00 -1.34
CA TRP A 210 -29.86 -3.56 -1.28
C TRP A 210 -29.78 -4.82 -0.41
N LYS A 211 -30.34 -4.77 0.79
CA LYS A 211 -30.41 -5.94 1.71
C LYS A 211 -31.26 -7.08 1.14
N ALA A 212 -32.34 -6.77 0.46
CA ALA A 212 -33.17 -7.77 -0.22
C ALA A 212 -32.44 -8.44 -1.40
N MET A 213 -31.46 -7.77 -2.02
CA MET A 213 -30.56 -8.36 -3.02
C MET A 213 -29.49 -9.29 -2.42
N GLY A 214 -29.42 -9.42 -1.08
CA GLY A 214 -28.50 -10.30 -0.35
C GLY A 214 -27.19 -9.62 0.08
N TYR A 215 -27.08 -8.31 -0.02
CA TYR A 215 -25.89 -7.57 0.34
C TYR A 215 -25.95 -7.02 1.77
N SER A 216 -24.78 -6.86 2.40
CA SER A 216 -24.71 -6.38 3.79
C SER A 216 -24.92 -4.85 3.90
N GLU A 217 -25.35 -4.42 5.07
CA GLU A 217 -25.43 -3.00 5.42
C GLU A 217 -24.04 -2.37 5.53
N SER A 218 -23.03 -3.14 5.96
CA SER A 218 -21.63 -2.69 5.97
C SER A 218 -21.14 -2.35 4.56
N ASP A 219 -21.41 -3.20 3.57
CA ASP A 219 -21.06 -2.93 2.18
C ASP A 219 -21.78 -1.70 1.62
N TRP A 220 -23.05 -1.50 2.02
CA TRP A 220 -23.82 -0.32 1.61
C TRP A 220 -23.10 1.00 1.91
N TYR A 221 -22.50 1.11 3.10
CA TYR A 221 -21.78 2.31 3.51
C TYR A 221 -20.34 2.34 3.03
N SER A 222 -19.63 1.20 3.03
CA SER A 222 -18.19 1.15 2.78
C SER A 222 -17.82 1.23 1.30
N LEU A 223 -18.58 0.58 0.42
CA LEU A 223 -18.26 0.53 -1.01
C LEU A 223 -18.26 1.90 -1.70
N GLY A 224 -19.15 2.81 -1.25
CA GLY A 224 -19.29 4.15 -1.84
C GLY A 224 -18.34 5.21 -1.27
N ALA A 225 -17.58 4.90 -0.21
CA ALA A 225 -16.75 5.88 0.50
C ALA A 225 -15.35 5.33 0.83
N TYR A 226 -14.86 4.36 0.09
CA TYR A 226 -13.55 3.77 0.31
C TYR A 226 -12.43 4.82 0.14
N VAL A 227 -11.52 4.86 1.10
CA VAL A 227 -10.28 5.65 1.06
C VAL A 227 -9.10 4.73 1.32
N SER A 228 -8.13 4.74 0.43
CA SER A 228 -6.90 3.98 0.58
C SER A 228 -6.20 4.31 1.89
N PRO A 229 -5.76 3.30 2.66
CA PRO A 229 -4.92 3.53 3.82
C PRO A 229 -3.67 4.34 3.46
N MET A 230 -3.35 5.35 4.27
CA MET A 230 -2.14 6.14 4.09
C MET A 230 -0.90 5.27 4.30
N LYS A 231 0.05 5.38 3.36
CA LYS A 231 1.38 4.74 3.40
C LYS A 231 2.49 5.73 3.78
N VAL A 232 2.13 6.96 4.07
CA VAL A 232 3.04 8.08 4.39
C VAL A 232 2.50 8.90 5.55
N ASP A 233 3.33 9.78 6.07
CA ASP A 233 3.00 10.78 7.06
C ASP A 233 3.64 12.13 6.71
N ILE A 234 3.41 13.16 7.54
CA ILE A 234 3.94 14.52 7.33
C ILE A 234 5.47 14.60 7.34
N TYR A 235 6.18 13.56 7.74
CA TYR A 235 7.65 13.48 7.78
C TYR A 235 8.24 12.68 6.62
N SER A 236 7.40 12.04 5.84
CA SER A 236 7.82 11.33 4.63
C SER A 236 8.43 12.29 3.62
N SER A 237 9.49 11.86 2.94
CA SER A 237 10.11 12.67 1.90
C SER A 237 9.20 12.79 0.66
N ARG A 238 9.50 13.76 -0.20
CA ARG A 238 8.82 13.86 -1.52
C ARG A 238 8.86 12.53 -2.28
N ASN A 239 10.00 11.86 -2.27
CA ASN A 239 10.16 10.59 -2.98
C ASN A 239 9.33 9.47 -2.35
N ASP A 240 9.26 9.41 -1.01
CA ASP A 240 8.42 8.43 -0.31
C ASP A 240 6.93 8.62 -0.67
N CYS A 241 6.47 9.86 -0.78
CA CYS A 241 5.10 10.17 -1.20
C CYS A 241 4.83 9.71 -2.64
N ILE A 242 5.77 9.95 -3.56
CA ILE A 242 5.67 9.49 -4.96
C ILE A 242 5.60 7.96 -5.02
N GLU A 243 6.49 7.27 -4.31
CA GLU A 243 6.54 5.81 -4.36
C GLU A 243 5.34 5.17 -3.62
N ALA A 244 4.82 5.79 -2.57
CA ALA A 244 3.58 5.36 -1.91
C ALA A 244 2.37 5.46 -2.86
N MET A 245 2.25 6.57 -3.59
CA MET A 245 1.22 6.76 -4.62
C MET A 245 1.32 5.70 -5.72
N ILE A 246 2.51 5.48 -6.25
CA ILE A 246 2.75 4.50 -7.32
C ILE A 246 2.54 3.08 -6.82
N SER A 247 3.05 2.74 -5.63
CA SER A 247 2.83 1.44 -5.01
C SER A 247 1.34 1.13 -4.85
N ARG A 248 0.53 2.14 -4.45
CA ARG A 248 -0.91 1.95 -4.35
C ARG A 248 -1.56 1.73 -5.72
N ALA A 249 -1.13 2.42 -6.76
CA ALA A 249 -1.63 2.16 -8.09
C ALA A 249 -1.31 0.73 -8.59
N TYR A 250 -0.15 0.20 -8.23
CA TYR A 250 0.21 -1.19 -8.52
C TYR A 250 -0.62 -2.22 -7.75
N ASP A 251 -1.15 -1.89 -6.56
CA ASP A 251 -2.06 -2.79 -5.83
C ASP A 251 -3.35 -3.09 -6.63
N TYR A 252 -3.70 -2.25 -7.62
CA TYR A 252 -4.84 -2.43 -8.53
C TYR A 252 -4.48 -3.12 -9.86
N LEU A 253 -3.22 -3.47 -10.10
CA LEU A 253 -2.80 -4.01 -11.40
C LEU A 253 -3.59 -5.28 -11.75
N GLY A 254 -4.30 -5.24 -12.88
CA GLY A 254 -5.17 -6.33 -13.35
C GLY A 254 -6.63 -6.21 -12.89
N ASP A 255 -6.96 -5.27 -12.01
CA ASP A 255 -8.35 -5.01 -11.58
C ASP A 255 -9.22 -4.56 -12.74
N ASP A 256 -10.50 -4.89 -12.67
CA ASP A 256 -11.47 -4.52 -13.69
C ASP A 256 -11.71 -3.01 -13.74
N TYR A 257 -11.77 -2.46 -14.94
CA TYR A 257 -12.24 -1.10 -15.19
C TYR A 257 -13.77 -1.04 -15.00
N MET A 258 -14.23 -0.12 -14.17
CA MET A 258 -15.65 0.18 -13.96
C MET A 258 -15.83 1.69 -13.91
N ILE A 259 -16.61 2.26 -14.82
CA ILE A 259 -16.89 3.70 -14.85
C ILE A 259 -17.49 4.17 -13.52
N GLY A 260 -17.08 5.34 -13.02
CA GLY A 260 -17.51 5.91 -11.74
C GLY A 260 -17.01 5.18 -10.50
N ALA A 261 -16.13 4.18 -10.64
CA ALA A 261 -15.64 3.38 -9.52
C ALA A 261 -14.35 3.93 -8.92
N SER A 262 -14.30 3.95 -7.59
CA SER A 262 -13.12 4.30 -6.80
C SER A 262 -13.07 3.43 -5.53
N GLY A 263 -12.98 2.10 -5.72
CA GLY A 263 -13.06 1.11 -4.64
C GLY A 263 -11.73 0.61 -4.13
N ALA A 264 -11.78 -0.36 -3.22
CA ALA A 264 -10.61 -1.10 -2.78
C ALA A 264 -10.06 -1.99 -3.91
N PRO A 265 -8.77 -2.37 -3.89
CA PRO A 265 -8.21 -3.34 -4.82
C PRO A 265 -9.06 -4.62 -4.87
N GLY A 266 -9.30 -5.11 -6.10
CA GLY A 266 -10.14 -6.27 -6.37
C GLY A 266 -11.65 -5.96 -6.55
N LEU A 267 -12.10 -4.72 -6.28
CA LEU A 267 -13.53 -4.36 -6.39
C LEU A 267 -13.88 -3.61 -7.67
N GLY A 268 -12.89 -3.08 -8.38
CA GLY A 268 -13.05 -2.29 -9.58
C GLY A 268 -12.72 -0.81 -9.38
N ILE A 269 -12.25 -0.19 -10.46
CA ILE A 269 -11.77 1.18 -10.43
C ILE A 269 -11.82 1.78 -11.84
N ASP A 270 -11.98 3.11 -11.96
CA ASP A 270 -11.76 3.81 -13.23
C ASP A 270 -10.48 4.66 -13.23
N CYS A 271 -10.25 5.42 -14.29
CA CYS A 271 -9.01 6.16 -14.47
C CYS A 271 -8.79 7.25 -13.42
N SER A 272 -9.83 7.99 -13.07
CA SER A 272 -9.79 9.04 -12.03
C SER A 272 -9.85 8.46 -10.64
N GLY A 273 -10.58 7.37 -10.44
CA GLY A 273 -10.60 6.59 -9.21
C GLY A 273 -9.23 6.06 -8.84
N LEU A 274 -8.49 5.50 -9.80
CA LEU A 274 -7.12 5.05 -9.62
C LEU A 274 -6.19 6.17 -9.12
N VAL A 275 -6.28 7.34 -9.75
CA VAL A 275 -5.51 8.53 -9.34
C VAL A 275 -5.92 8.97 -7.94
N MET A 276 -7.23 9.05 -7.62
CA MET A 276 -7.71 9.43 -6.29
C MET A 276 -7.21 8.48 -5.20
N GLN A 277 -7.35 7.18 -5.39
CA GLN A 277 -6.93 6.18 -4.39
C GLN A 277 -5.42 6.17 -4.20
N ALA A 278 -4.65 6.39 -5.26
CA ALA A 278 -3.20 6.53 -5.19
C ALA A 278 -2.78 7.79 -4.42
N LEU A 279 -3.46 8.92 -4.65
CA LEU A 279 -3.24 10.17 -3.91
C LEU A 279 -3.60 10.04 -2.43
N TYR A 280 -4.70 9.37 -2.08
CA TYR A 280 -5.06 9.10 -0.68
C TYR A 280 -3.97 8.30 0.05
N ALA A 281 -3.42 7.26 -0.58
CA ALA A 281 -2.31 6.50 0.01
C ALA A 281 -1.05 7.35 0.26
N ALA A 282 -0.88 8.41 -0.51
CA ALA A 282 0.19 9.39 -0.36
C ALA A 282 -0.20 10.61 0.50
N GLY A 283 -1.30 10.54 1.25
CA GLY A 283 -1.71 11.57 2.20
C GLY A 283 -2.34 12.81 1.58
N ILE A 284 -2.88 12.72 0.36
CA ILE A 284 -3.49 13.85 -0.33
C ILE A 284 -5.02 13.72 -0.33
N ASP A 285 -5.70 14.67 0.28
CA ASP A 285 -7.13 14.86 0.13
C ASP A 285 -7.43 15.79 -1.05
N MET A 286 -8.05 15.24 -2.08
CA MET A 286 -8.43 15.97 -3.29
C MET A 286 -9.79 16.66 -3.20
N SER A 287 -10.45 16.68 -2.01
CA SER A 287 -11.77 17.30 -1.85
C SER A 287 -11.87 18.66 -2.59
N PRO A 288 -12.97 18.90 -3.29
CA PRO A 288 -14.26 18.17 -3.26
C PRO A 288 -14.32 16.91 -4.14
N ILE A 289 -13.28 16.57 -4.89
CA ILE A 289 -13.17 15.32 -5.67
C ILE A 289 -13.02 14.17 -4.67
N ASN A 290 -13.95 13.21 -4.69
CA ASN A 290 -13.91 12.04 -3.80
C ASN A 290 -14.80 10.90 -4.34
N PRO A 291 -14.64 9.66 -3.85
CA PRO A 291 -15.41 8.50 -4.31
C PRO A 291 -16.93 8.63 -4.25
N VAL A 292 -17.47 9.29 -3.22
CA VAL A 292 -18.92 9.49 -3.07
C VAL A 292 -19.48 10.38 -4.16
N ARG A 293 -18.78 11.49 -4.43
CA ARG A 293 -19.15 12.42 -5.49
C ARG A 293 -18.95 11.81 -6.87
N HIS A 294 -17.87 11.08 -7.07
CA HIS A 294 -17.52 10.47 -8.35
C HIS A 294 -18.59 9.48 -8.85
N ALA A 295 -19.25 8.77 -7.96
CA ALA A 295 -20.35 7.87 -8.31
C ALA A 295 -21.67 8.58 -8.65
N SER A 296 -21.77 9.89 -8.41
CA SER A 296 -23.03 10.65 -8.55
C SER A 296 -23.18 11.23 -9.96
N PRO A 297 -24.42 11.40 -10.47
CA PRO A 297 -24.66 11.98 -11.79
C PRO A 297 -23.99 13.36 -11.98
N GLY A 298 -23.33 13.55 -13.11
CA GLY A 298 -22.64 14.81 -13.48
C GLY A 298 -21.18 14.88 -13.00
N TYR A 299 -20.67 13.81 -12.37
CA TYR A 299 -19.27 13.74 -11.90
C TYR A 299 -18.48 12.57 -12.50
N GLU A 300 -18.93 12.05 -13.62
CA GLU A 300 -18.32 10.94 -14.38
C GLU A 300 -16.89 11.30 -14.88
N TYR A 301 -16.64 12.57 -15.07
CA TYR A 301 -15.38 13.08 -15.66
C TYR A 301 -14.48 13.73 -14.58
N GLU A 302 -14.24 13.06 -13.46
CA GLU A 302 -13.37 13.58 -12.40
C GLU A 302 -11.92 13.82 -12.87
N SER A 303 -11.45 13.16 -13.92
CA SER A 303 -10.18 13.50 -14.59
C SER A 303 -10.10 14.97 -15.03
N ALA A 304 -11.24 15.57 -15.46
CA ALA A 304 -11.31 16.99 -15.78
C ALA A 304 -11.22 17.90 -14.53
N ASN A 305 -11.78 17.45 -13.40
CA ASN A 305 -11.67 18.15 -12.13
C ASN A 305 -10.27 18.00 -11.52
N ILE A 306 -9.61 16.86 -11.68
CA ILE A 306 -8.19 16.65 -11.33
C ILE A 306 -7.34 17.67 -12.11
N TRP A 307 -7.55 17.81 -13.42
CA TRP A 307 -6.86 18.80 -14.25
C TRP A 307 -7.03 20.24 -13.75
N ARG A 308 -8.23 20.62 -13.30
CA ARG A 308 -8.55 21.99 -12.85
C ARG A 308 -8.18 22.25 -11.40
N SER A 309 -7.74 21.22 -10.67
CA SER A 309 -7.49 21.33 -9.23
C SER A 309 -6.30 22.26 -8.94
N SER A 310 -6.53 23.28 -8.11
CA SER A 310 -5.45 24.16 -7.60
C SER A 310 -4.50 23.45 -6.62
N LYS A 311 -4.83 22.24 -6.18
CA LYS A 311 -3.98 21.41 -5.33
C LYS A 311 -2.83 20.74 -6.08
N LEU A 312 -2.87 20.77 -7.42
CA LEU A 312 -1.86 20.15 -8.28
C LEU A 312 -1.15 21.22 -9.11
N LYS A 313 0.17 21.13 -9.19
CA LYS A 313 0.97 22.04 -9.99
C LYS A 313 0.95 21.62 -11.46
N HIS A 314 0.53 22.52 -12.36
CA HIS A 314 0.73 22.32 -13.78
C HIS A 314 2.21 22.40 -14.12
N VAL A 315 2.72 21.46 -14.90
CA VAL A 315 4.10 21.43 -15.38
C VAL A 315 4.13 21.23 -16.90
N SER A 316 5.20 21.69 -17.55
CA SER A 316 5.34 21.49 -18.99
C SER A 316 5.51 19.99 -19.29
N TYR A 317 5.08 19.58 -20.47
CA TYR A 317 5.21 18.19 -20.93
C TYR A 317 6.65 17.69 -20.92
N SER A 318 7.60 18.57 -21.27
CA SER A 318 9.04 18.24 -21.26
C SER A 318 9.62 18.05 -19.87
N GLU A 319 9.01 18.65 -18.84
CA GLU A 319 9.46 18.58 -17.44
C GLU A 319 8.81 17.45 -16.65
N ARG A 320 7.99 16.61 -17.30
CA ARG A 320 7.33 15.51 -16.62
C ARG A 320 8.31 14.58 -15.92
N LYS A 321 7.96 14.14 -14.71
CA LYS A 321 8.77 13.27 -13.88
C LYS A 321 7.91 12.14 -13.31
N ARG A 322 8.55 11.05 -12.91
CA ARG A 322 7.89 9.95 -12.19
C ARG A 322 7.03 10.49 -11.05
N GLY A 323 5.79 10.01 -10.98
CA GLY A 323 4.78 10.46 -10.02
C GLY A 323 3.92 11.64 -10.49
N ASP A 324 4.15 12.19 -11.69
CA ASP A 324 3.23 13.15 -12.29
C ASP A 324 1.97 12.44 -12.81
N ILE A 325 0.88 13.18 -12.93
CA ILE A 325 -0.37 12.71 -13.51
C ILE A 325 -0.49 13.25 -14.92
N ILE A 326 -0.66 12.35 -15.88
CA ILE A 326 -0.87 12.67 -17.29
C ILE A 326 -2.37 12.81 -17.53
N ILE A 327 -2.77 13.90 -18.16
CA ILE A 327 -4.16 14.19 -18.52
C ILE A 327 -4.30 14.11 -20.04
N TYR A 328 -5.26 13.31 -20.48
CA TYR A 328 -5.53 13.08 -21.89
C TYR A 328 -6.82 13.75 -22.33
N CYS A 329 -6.86 14.13 -23.60
CA CYS A 329 -8.02 14.75 -24.22
C CYS A 329 -8.39 14.11 -25.55
N ASN A 330 -9.64 14.32 -25.97
CA ASN A 330 -10.10 14.00 -27.31
C ASN A 330 -9.65 15.03 -28.32
N SER A 331 -10.08 14.88 -29.58
CA SER A 331 -9.75 15.83 -30.68
C SER A 331 -10.25 17.27 -30.48
N SER A 332 -11.27 17.44 -29.65
CA SER A 332 -11.86 18.73 -29.29
C SER A 332 -11.24 19.34 -28.01
N GLY A 333 -10.19 18.73 -27.43
CA GLY A 333 -9.53 19.24 -26.22
C GLY A 333 -10.31 18.92 -24.92
N VAL A 334 -11.38 18.13 -25.00
CA VAL A 334 -12.11 17.70 -23.79
C VAL A 334 -11.34 16.61 -23.07
N VAL A 335 -11.16 16.76 -21.76
CA VAL A 335 -10.51 15.74 -20.91
C VAL A 335 -11.33 14.46 -20.91
N ILE A 336 -10.68 13.34 -21.18
CA ILE A 336 -11.32 12.03 -21.26
C ILE A 336 -10.66 10.97 -20.37
N HIS A 337 -9.42 11.20 -19.90
CA HIS A 337 -8.68 10.19 -19.17
C HIS A 337 -7.55 10.79 -18.33
N SER A 338 -7.09 10.03 -17.32
CA SER A 338 -5.93 10.35 -16.50
C SER A 338 -5.14 9.08 -16.16
N ALA A 339 -3.81 9.22 -16.03
CA ALA A 339 -2.89 8.14 -15.71
C ALA A 339 -1.73 8.64 -14.85
N ILE A 340 -1.06 7.74 -14.10
CA ILE A 340 0.11 8.08 -13.29
C ILE A 340 1.39 7.75 -14.07
N TYR A 341 2.28 8.72 -14.22
CA TYR A 341 3.51 8.58 -14.99
C TYR A 341 4.59 7.84 -14.17
N LEU A 342 5.10 6.76 -14.73
CA LEU A 342 6.10 5.90 -14.11
C LEU A 342 7.54 6.24 -14.51
N GLY A 343 7.73 7.15 -15.46
CA GLY A 343 9.00 7.38 -16.15
C GLY A 343 9.12 6.56 -17.43
N ASN A 344 10.15 6.83 -18.24
CA ASN A 344 10.49 6.09 -19.47
C ASN A 344 9.30 5.90 -20.43
N ASN A 345 8.47 6.94 -20.59
CA ASN A 345 7.25 6.92 -21.40
C ASN A 345 6.24 5.81 -21.04
N LYS A 346 6.22 5.40 -19.78
CA LYS A 346 5.25 4.44 -19.22
C LYS A 346 4.33 5.13 -18.23
N VAL A 347 3.07 4.67 -18.21
CA VAL A 347 2.05 5.04 -17.24
C VAL A 347 1.43 3.78 -16.62
N ILE A 348 0.85 3.92 -15.44
CA ILE A 348 -0.14 3.00 -14.92
C ILE A 348 -1.52 3.67 -15.01
N GLU A 349 -2.48 2.97 -15.58
CA GLU A 349 -3.81 3.50 -15.91
C GLU A 349 -4.88 2.43 -15.80
N ALA A 350 -6.11 2.83 -15.50
CA ALA A 350 -7.29 1.98 -15.60
C ALA A 350 -7.96 2.24 -16.95
N TRP A 351 -7.76 1.36 -17.93
CA TRP A 351 -8.30 1.46 -19.30
C TRP A 351 -7.91 0.27 -20.19
N PRO A 352 -8.73 -0.16 -21.16
CA PRO A 352 -10.17 0.12 -21.28
C PRO A 352 -11.00 -0.83 -20.42
N ASN A 353 -10.44 -1.96 -20.01
CA ASN A 353 -11.13 -3.03 -19.26
C ASN A 353 -10.46 -3.35 -17.94
N LYS A 354 -9.19 -3.00 -17.78
CA LYS A 354 -8.37 -3.34 -16.62
C LYS A 354 -7.35 -2.24 -16.30
N VAL A 355 -6.83 -2.30 -15.06
CA VAL A 355 -5.63 -1.54 -14.71
C VAL A 355 -4.41 -2.20 -15.35
N VAL A 356 -3.65 -1.42 -16.09
CA VAL A 356 -2.48 -1.88 -16.85
C VAL A 356 -1.31 -0.90 -16.76
N VAL A 357 -0.09 -1.40 -17.02
CA VAL A 357 1.06 -0.56 -17.36
C VAL A 357 1.16 -0.46 -18.87
N ALA A 358 1.04 0.75 -19.41
CA ALA A 358 0.99 1.01 -20.84
C ALA A 358 2.05 2.02 -21.29
N SER A 359 2.23 2.16 -22.60
CA SER A 359 2.95 3.30 -23.17
C SER A 359 2.11 4.56 -22.99
N MET A 360 2.73 5.66 -22.52
CA MET A 360 2.06 6.94 -22.22
C MET A 360 1.27 7.48 -23.41
N ILE A 361 1.79 7.30 -24.61
CA ILE A 361 1.07 7.59 -25.86
C ILE A 361 0.86 6.26 -26.59
N ASN A 362 -0.37 5.99 -26.94
CA ASN A 362 -0.79 4.79 -27.65
C ASN A 362 -1.99 5.10 -28.57
N ASN A 363 -2.50 4.11 -29.30
CA ASN A 363 -3.62 4.29 -30.23
C ASN A 363 -4.93 4.70 -29.54
N GLN A 364 -5.10 4.36 -28.27
CA GLN A 364 -6.31 4.70 -27.51
C GLN A 364 -6.21 6.09 -26.88
N HIS A 365 -5.00 6.51 -26.48
CA HIS A 365 -4.70 7.80 -25.87
C HIS A 365 -3.59 8.54 -26.66
N PRO A 366 -3.89 9.01 -27.87
CA PRO A 366 -2.87 9.62 -28.74
C PRO A 366 -2.56 11.08 -28.38
N ARG A 367 -3.37 11.71 -27.50
CA ARG A 367 -3.27 13.16 -27.21
C ARG A 367 -3.19 13.42 -25.70
N VAL A 368 -2.07 13.97 -25.28
CA VAL A 368 -1.89 14.51 -23.92
C VAL A 368 -2.32 15.97 -23.90
N LEU A 369 -3.26 16.33 -23.04
CA LEU A 369 -3.65 17.71 -22.78
C LEU A 369 -2.58 18.43 -21.95
N GLY A 370 -2.08 17.76 -20.90
CA GLY A 370 -1.08 18.33 -20.01
C GLY A 370 -0.67 17.39 -18.91
N VAL A 371 0.13 17.93 -18.01
CA VAL A 371 0.73 17.19 -16.87
C VAL A 371 0.48 17.98 -15.60
N VAL A 372 0.04 17.30 -14.54
CA VAL A 372 -0.08 17.89 -13.21
C VAL A 372 0.78 17.11 -12.20
N ARG A 373 1.39 17.83 -11.29
CA ARG A 373 2.35 17.31 -10.30
C ARG A 373 1.78 17.41 -8.90
N PRO A 374 1.56 16.30 -8.21
CA PRO A 374 1.09 16.32 -6.84
C PRO A 374 2.18 16.70 -5.83
N PHE A 375 3.43 16.29 -6.05
CA PHE A 375 4.55 16.52 -5.12
C PHE A 375 5.58 17.46 -5.70
N VAL A 376 5.73 18.66 -5.13
CA VAL A 376 6.62 19.74 -5.61
C VAL A 376 7.91 19.80 -4.83
#